data_4ef3212312637a3e739f598b24cdfae7
#
_entry.id   4ef3212312637a3e739f598b24cdfae7
#
_cell.length_a   1.000
_cell.length_b   1.000
_cell.length_c   1.000
_cell.angle_alpha   90.00
_cell.angle_beta   90.00
_cell.angle_gamma   90.00
#
_symmetry.space_group_name_H-M   'P 1'
#
loop_
_entity.id
_entity.type
_entity.pdbx_description
1 polymer ?
#
loop_
_entity_poly.entity_id
_entity_poly.type
_entity_poly.pdbx_seq_one_letter_code
_entity_poly.pdbx_strand_id
1 'polypeptide(L)'
;LQARKFDAIVASMSITEERKRQIDFSEKYYQTPARFVAAKGADFEATAEGLAGKRIGVQRGATHQCYAEKMYPGAEIVLYGTQEEVFKDLVLGRIDAQLSDSLISQNSFLTKEEGADFAFLGGDQTDIDCYGEGVGIAVRQNEETLRDAISAAITAIRENGSYAAINDKYFAIDIYGARAASN
;
A
#
# COMPACT_ATOMS: atom_id res chain seq x y z
N LEU A 1 3.93 13.02 -14.21
CA LEU A 1 5.25 13.65 -14.05
C LEU A 1 5.93 13.88 -15.39
N GLN A 2 6.19 12.83 -16.17
CA GLN A 2 6.97 12.93 -17.43
C GLN A 2 6.35 13.91 -18.44
N ALA A 3 5.03 13.99 -18.54
CA ALA A 3 4.31 14.94 -19.40
C ALA A 3 4.25 16.37 -18.81
N ARG A 4 4.93 16.66 -17.70
CA ARG A 4 4.98 17.96 -17.01
C ARG A 4 3.59 18.57 -16.68
N LYS A 5 2.57 17.73 -16.48
CA LYS A 5 1.24 18.20 -16.07
C LYS A 5 1.16 18.52 -14.56
N PHE A 6 2.07 17.99 -13.78
CA PHE A 6 2.26 18.23 -12.34
C PHE A 6 3.72 17.96 -11.96
N ASP A 7 4.17 18.51 -10.84
CA ASP A 7 5.59 18.51 -10.46
C ASP A 7 5.93 17.42 -9.45
N ALA A 8 4.95 16.94 -8.70
CA ALA A 8 5.11 15.85 -7.74
C ALA A 8 3.89 14.92 -7.73
N ILE A 9 4.08 13.68 -7.26
CA ILE A 9 3.00 12.72 -6.97
C ILE A 9 2.99 12.46 -5.47
N VAL A 10 1.88 12.82 -4.81
CA VAL A 10 1.59 12.52 -3.41
C VAL A 10 0.38 11.58 -3.40
N ALA A 11 0.61 10.29 -3.61
CA ALA A 11 -0.47 9.33 -3.87
C ALA A 11 -0.09 7.91 -3.43
N SER A 12 0.41 7.75 -2.22
CA SER A 12 0.74 6.44 -1.62
C SER A 12 1.68 5.59 -2.49
N MET A 13 2.65 6.24 -3.14
CA MET A 13 3.54 5.58 -4.08
C MET A 13 4.74 4.97 -3.37
N SER A 14 4.84 3.65 -3.36
CA SER A 14 5.95 2.92 -2.76
C SER A 14 7.28 3.22 -3.43
N ILE A 15 8.32 3.40 -2.63
CA ILE A 15 9.71 3.60 -3.05
C ILE A 15 10.30 2.24 -3.41
N THR A 16 10.30 1.87 -4.69
CA THR A 16 10.88 0.61 -5.17
C THR A 16 12.05 0.86 -6.12
N GLU A 17 12.98 -0.08 -6.19
CA GLU A 17 14.14 0.01 -7.10
C GLU A 17 13.73 0.11 -8.57
N GLU A 18 12.64 -0.56 -8.96
CA GLU A 18 12.11 -0.44 -10.31
C GLU A 18 11.68 0.99 -10.63
N ARG A 19 10.93 1.63 -9.70
CA ARG A 19 10.43 2.99 -9.87
C ARG A 19 11.55 4.03 -9.83
N LYS A 20 12.57 3.83 -8.98
CA LYS A 20 13.77 4.70 -8.91
C LYS A 20 14.53 4.78 -10.23
N ARG A 21 14.37 3.83 -11.14
CA ARG A 21 14.98 3.90 -12.48
C ARG A 21 14.37 4.98 -13.37
N GLN A 22 13.17 5.47 -13.07
CA GLN A 22 12.43 6.41 -13.91
C GLN A 22 12.10 7.73 -13.22
N ILE A 23 12.04 7.74 -11.90
CA ILE A 23 11.66 8.89 -11.07
C ILE A 23 12.49 8.90 -9.80
N ASP A 24 12.61 10.06 -9.18
CA ASP A 24 13.20 10.21 -7.86
C ASP A 24 12.10 10.28 -6.79
N PHE A 25 12.46 9.96 -5.54
CA PHE A 25 11.58 10.01 -4.39
C PHE A 25 12.15 10.88 -3.29
N SER A 26 11.27 11.55 -2.55
CA SER A 26 11.60 12.09 -1.24
C SER A 26 11.94 10.98 -0.27
N GLU A 27 12.37 11.34 0.94
CA GLU A 27 12.26 10.45 2.08
C GLU A 27 10.84 9.92 2.23
N LYS A 28 10.69 8.73 2.82
CA LYS A 28 9.36 8.17 3.09
C LYS A 28 8.58 9.09 4.03
N TYR A 29 7.28 9.17 3.84
CA TYR A 29 6.40 9.89 4.75
C TYR A 29 5.41 8.98 5.50
N TYR A 30 5.25 7.71 5.09
CA TYR A 30 4.65 6.63 5.88
C TYR A 30 5.04 5.25 5.38
N GLN A 31 4.68 4.22 6.14
CA GLN A 31 4.84 2.82 5.77
C GLN A 31 3.76 1.99 6.47
N THR A 32 3.00 1.25 5.69
CA THR A 32 1.98 0.35 6.20
C THR A 32 2.12 -1.02 5.54
N PRO A 33 1.80 -2.10 6.26
CA PRO A 33 1.79 -3.43 5.68
C PRO A 33 0.62 -3.59 4.72
N ALA A 34 0.75 -4.48 3.76
CA ALA A 34 -0.39 -4.99 3.02
C ALA A 34 -1.12 -6.06 3.85
N ARG A 35 -2.42 -6.20 3.62
CA ARG A 35 -3.24 -7.25 4.24
C ARG A 35 -4.26 -7.79 3.26
N PHE A 36 -4.55 -9.07 3.40
CA PHE A 36 -5.71 -9.66 2.73
C PHE A 36 -7.00 -9.24 3.42
N VAL A 37 -8.05 -9.10 2.62
CA VAL A 37 -9.44 -9.01 3.10
C VAL A 37 -10.27 -10.06 2.37
N ALA A 38 -11.08 -10.79 3.11
CA ALA A 38 -12.02 -11.79 2.61
C ALA A 38 -13.34 -11.68 3.38
N ALA A 39 -14.35 -12.44 2.96
CA ALA A 39 -15.61 -12.55 3.69
C ALA A 39 -15.36 -13.09 5.11
N LYS A 40 -16.12 -12.62 6.08
CA LYS A 40 -16.11 -13.17 7.45
C LYS A 40 -16.50 -14.65 7.39
N GLY A 41 -15.71 -15.49 8.06
CA GLY A 41 -15.93 -16.94 8.02
C GLY A 41 -15.46 -17.62 6.74
N ALA A 42 -14.60 -17.00 5.94
CA ALA A 42 -13.91 -17.66 4.84
C ALA A 42 -13.24 -18.96 5.34
N ASP A 43 -13.37 -20.03 4.57
CA ASP A 43 -12.91 -21.38 4.89
C ASP A 43 -11.45 -21.65 4.48
N PHE A 44 -10.68 -20.61 4.25
CA PHE A 44 -9.28 -20.68 3.83
C PHE A 44 -8.43 -19.65 4.60
N GLU A 45 -7.14 -19.90 4.65
CA GLU A 45 -6.15 -19.04 5.33
C GLU A 45 -5.34 -18.25 4.30
N ALA A 46 -4.72 -17.14 4.76
CA ALA A 46 -3.79 -16.33 3.95
C ALA A 46 -2.38 -16.99 3.88
N THR A 47 -2.34 -18.26 3.48
CA THR A 47 -1.12 -19.04 3.24
C THR A 47 -1.05 -19.46 1.78
N ALA A 48 0.12 -19.90 1.31
CA ALA A 48 0.26 -20.37 -0.07
C ALA A 48 -0.67 -21.54 -0.39
N GLU A 49 -0.85 -22.44 0.56
CA GLU A 49 -1.77 -23.60 0.44
C GLU A 49 -3.23 -23.16 0.49
N GLY A 50 -3.59 -22.28 1.44
CA GLY A 50 -4.97 -21.83 1.63
C GLY A 50 -5.49 -20.98 0.47
N LEU A 51 -4.60 -20.23 -0.17
CA LEU A 51 -4.92 -19.38 -1.32
C LEU A 51 -4.76 -20.10 -2.68
N ALA A 52 -4.30 -21.36 -2.71
CA ALA A 52 -4.19 -22.11 -3.95
C ALA A 52 -5.55 -22.29 -4.62
N GLY A 53 -5.66 -21.91 -5.89
CA GLY A 53 -6.91 -21.94 -6.66
C GLY A 53 -7.92 -20.85 -6.28
N LYS A 54 -7.62 -19.98 -5.31
CA LYS A 54 -8.47 -18.81 -4.97
C LYS A 54 -8.17 -17.65 -5.90
N ARG A 55 -9.19 -16.84 -6.18
CA ARG A 55 -9.10 -15.62 -6.98
C ARG A 55 -8.74 -14.45 -6.06
N ILE A 56 -7.56 -13.86 -6.27
CA ILE A 56 -7.06 -12.73 -5.49
C ILE A 56 -7.11 -11.47 -6.35
N GLY A 57 -7.94 -10.51 -5.96
CA GLY A 57 -8.01 -9.20 -6.62
C GLY A 57 -6.91 -8.25 -6.15
N VAL A 58 -6.22 -7.64 -7.11
CA VAL A 58 -5.20 -6.60 -6.87
C VAL A 58 -5.28 -5.51 -7.93
N GLN A 59 -4.84 -4.30 -7.58
CA GLN A 59 -4.72 -3.23 -8.56
C GLN A 59 -3.51 -3.49 -9.48
N ARG A 60 -3.73 -3.35 -10.78
CA ARG A 60 -2.69 -3.53 -11.81
C ARG A 60 -1.55 -2.53 -11.64
N GLY A 61 -0.30 -3.02 -11.72
CA GLY A 61 0.91 -2.21 -11.57
C GLY A 61 1.17 -1.71 -10.14
N ALA A 62 0.36 -2.15 -9.17
CA ALA A 62 0.65 -1.92 -7.76
C ALA A 62 1.68 -2.93 -7.23
N THR A 63 2.33 -2.56 -6.15
CA THR A 63 3.28 -3.43 -5.43
C THR A 63 2.64 -4.72 -4.92
N HIS A 64 1.32 -4.69 -4.68
CA HIS A 64 0.52 -5.84 -4.27
C HIS A 64 0.43 -6.91 -5.36
N GLN A 65 0.42 -6.52 -6.65
CA GLN A 65 0.52 -7.46 -7.76
C GLN A 65 1.85 -8.22 -7.72
N CYS A 66 2.98 -7.48 -7.62
CA CYS A 66 4.32 -8.09 -7.49
C CYS A 66 4.34 -9.14 -6.37
N TYR A 67 3.84 -8.76 -5.19
CA TYR A 67 3.82 -9.63 -4.03
C TYR A 67 2.93 -10.86 -4.22
N ALA A 68 1.71 -10.66 -4.71
CA ALA A 68 0.77 -11.76 -4.91
C ALA A 68 1.30 -12.79 -5.93
N GLU A 69 1.85 -12.33 -7.05
CA GLU A 69 2.46 -13.20 -8.06
C GLU A 69 3.69 -13.94 -7.54
N LYS A 70 4.52 -13.28 -6.72
CA LYS A 70 5.74 -13.87 -6.12
C LYS A 70 5.41 -14.92 -5.05
N MET A 71 4.50 -14.59 -4.13
CA MET A 71 4.28 -15.38 -2.92
C MET A 71 3.17 -16.42 -3.06
N TYR A 72 2.23 -16.22 -3.99
CA TYR A 72 1.05 -17.07 -4.16
C TYR A 72 0.89 -17.57 -5.60
N PRO A 73 1.90 -18.26 -6.15
CA PRO A 73 1.87 -18.71 -7.56
C PRO A 73 0.77 -19.74 -7.86
N GLY A 74 0.19 -20.34 -6.81
CA GLY A 74 -0.96 -21.25 -6.93
C GLY A 74 -2.32 -20.55 -6.97
N ALA A 75 -2.39 -19.25 -6.70
CA ALA A 75 -3.60 -18.46 -6.76
C ALA A 75 -3.85 -17.90 -8.15
N GLU A 76 -5.11 -17.59 -8.46
CA GLU A 76 -5.49 -16.83 -9.65
C GLU A 76 -5.45 -15.33 -9.33
N ILE A 77 -4.47 -14.60 -9.88
CA ILE A 77 -4.34 -13.16 -9.65
C ILE A 77 -5.20 -12.40 -10.66
N VAL A 78 -6.24 -11.71 -10.16
CA VAL A 78 -7.19 -10.93 -10.96
C VAL A 78 -6.81 -9.45 -10.90
N LEU A 79 -6.49 -8.85 -12.05
CA LEU A 79 -5.94 -7.48 -12.14
C LEU A 79 -7.04 -6.47 -12.50
N TYR A 80 -7.18 -5.44 -11.68
CA TYR A 80 -8.14 -4.36 -11.84
C TYR A 80 -7.48 -3.02 -12.17
N GLY A 81 -8.22 -2.11 -12.78
CA GLY A 81 -7.75 -0.75 -13.05
C GLY A 81 -7.69 0.13 -11.80
N THR A 82 -8.62 -0.07 -10.88
CA THR A 82 -8.74 0.70 -9.64
C THR A 82 -9.00 -0.20 -8.43
N GLN A 83 -8.71 0.30 -7.24
CA GLN A 83 -8.97 -0.42 -5.99
C GLN A 83 -10.49 -0.52 -5.71
N GLU A 84 -11.28 0.45 -6.15
CA GLU A 84 -12.73 0.41 -6.03
C GLU A 84 -13.37 -0.72 -6.84
N GLU A 85 -12.81 -1.05 -8.01
CA GLU A 85 -13.23 -2.21 -8.80
C GLU A 85 -12.95 -3.52 -8.05
N VAL A 86 -11.78 -3.62 -7.38
CA VAL A 86 -11.44 -4.77 -6.53
C VAL A 86 -12.48 -4.95 -5.42
N PHE A 87 -12.81 -3.87 -4.70
CA PHE A 87 -13.81 -3.95 -3.62
C PHE A 87 -15.20 -4.38 -4.13
N LYS A 88 -15.63 -3.84 -5.26
CA LYS A 88 -16.91 -4.23 -5.87
C LYS A 88 -16.97 -5.71 -6.22
N ASP A 89 -15.93 -6.24 -6.83
CA ASP A 89 -15.88 -7.64 -7.24
C ASP A 89 -15.69 -8.59 -6.04
N LEU A 90 -15.07 -8.13 -4.96
CA LEU A 90 -15.05 -8.85 -3.69
C LEU A 90 -16.45 -8.98 -3.09
N VAL A 91 -17.21 -7.88 -3.02
CA VAL A 91 -18.60 -7.87 -2.54
C VAL A 91 -19.50 -8.76 -3.39
N LEU A 92 -19.29 -8.80 -4.71
CA LEU A 92 -20.05 -9.63 -5.65
C LEU A 92 -19.61 -11.10 -5.66
N GLY A 93 -18.60 -11.50 -4.87
CA GLY A 93 -18.06 -12.86 -4.84
C GLY A 93 -17.37 -13.29 -6.13
N ARG A 94 -16.95 -12.35 -6.97
CA ARG A 94 -16.20 -12.63 -8.19
C ARG A 94 -14.73 -12.90 -7.93
N ILE A 95 -14.21 -12.45 -6.80
CA ILE A 95 -12.91 -12.79 -6.22
C ILE A 95 -13.13 -13.29 -4.80
N ASP A 96 -12.23 -14.12 -4.31
CA ASP A 96 -12.34 -14.77 -3.00
C ASP A 96 -11.64 -13.95 -1.91
N ALA A 97 -10.61 -13.21 -2.28
CA ALA A 97 -9.90 -12.27 -1.42
C ALA A 97 -9.36 -11.09 -2.22
N GLN A 98 -9.07 -9.99 -1.54
CA GLN A 98 -8.28 -8.89 -2.09
C GLN A 98 -7.00 -8.68 -1.28
N LEU A 99 -5.96 -8.14 -1.91
CA LEU A 99 -4.72 -7.73 -1.25
C LEU A 99 -4.42 -6.27 -1.56
N SER A 100 -4.34 -5.45 -0.53
CA SER A 100 -3.91 -4.06 -0.66
C SER A 100 -3.35 -3.52 0.66
N ASP A 101 -2.92 -2.26 0.65
CA ASP A 101 -2.53 -1.54 1.84
C ASP A 101 -3.60 -1.65 2.94
N SER A 102 -3.16 -1.94 4.17
CA SER A 102 -4.07 -2.17 5.30
C SER A 102 -4.91 -0.95 5.66
N LEU A 103 -4.35 0.27 5.54
CA LEU A 103 -5.10 1.50 5.81
C LEU A 103 -6.13 1.79 4.71
N ILE A 104 -5.79 1.54 3.45
CA ILE A 104 -6.74 1.66 2.34
C ILE A 104 -7.89 0.68 2.55
N SER A 105 -7.59 -0.58 2.82
CA SER A 105 -8.61 -1.60 3.11
C SER A 105 -9.49 -1.20 4.29
N GLN A 106 -8.90 -0.72 5.38
CA GLN A 106 -9.63 -0.32 6.58
C GLN A 106 -10.52 0.89 6.32
N ASN A 107 -9.95 1.99 5.80
CA ASN A 107 -10.65 3.27 5.75
C ASN A 107 -11.62 3.39 4.56
N SER A 108 -11.28 2.75 3.42
CA SER A 108 -12.08 2.86 2.20
C SER A 108 -13.08 1.73 2.01
N PHE A 109 -12.96 0.64 2.78
CA PHE A 109 -13.82 -0.52 2.62
C PHE A 109 -14.38 -1.06 3.94
N LEU A 110 -13.55 -1.56 4.86
CA LEU A 110 -14.02 -2.26 6.07
C LEU A 110 -14.83 -1.40 7.03
N THR A 111 -14.65 -0.08 7.03
CA THR A 111 -15.46 0.88 7.80
C THR A 111 -16.75 1.31 7.09
N LYS A 112 -16.98 0.86 5.87
CA LYS A 112 -18.20 1.17 5.10
C LYS A 112 -19.23 0.07 5.24
N GLU A 113 -20.49 0.40 4.92
CA GLU A 113 -21.60 -0.56 4.95
C GLU A 113 -21.32 -1.78 4.05
N GLU A 114 -20.78 -1.55 2.86
CA GLU A 114 -20.42 -2.60 1.89
C GLU A 114 -19.33 -3.55 2.38
N GLY A 115 -18.48 -3.10 3.32
CA GLY A 115 -17.43 -3.90 3.96
C GLY A 115 -17.86 -4.63 5.23
N ALA A 116 -19.12 -4.47 5.68
CA ALA A 116 -19.58 -4.98 6.97
C ALA A 116 -19.45 -6.50 7.12
N ASP A 117 -19.57 -7.26 6.03
CA ASP A 117 -19.46 -8.71 6.01
C ASP A 117 -18.04 -9.22 5.73
N PHE A 118 -17.06 -8.34 5.69
CA PHE A 118 -15.67 -8.63 5.38
C PHE A 118 -14.76 -8.34 6.58
N ALA A 119 -13.59 -8.96 6.58
CA ALA A 119 -12.57 -8.75 7.59
C ALA A 119 -11.17 -8.98 7.02
N PHE A 120 -10.16 -8.50 7.74
CA PHE A 120 -8.79 -8.91 7.46
C PHE A 120 -8.63 -10.41 7.62
N LEU A 121 -7.92 -11.02 6.68
CA LEU A 121 -7.56 -12.42 6.67
C LEU A 121 -6.05 -12.55 6.88
N GLY A 122 -5.65 -13.31 7.90
CA GLY A 122 -4.24 -13.50 8.24
C GLY A 122 -3.55 -12.25 8.80
N GLY A 123 -2.22 -12.30 8.83
CA GLY A 123 -1.34 -11.24 9.34
C GLY A 123 -0.90 -10.25 8.28
N ASP A 124 0.02 -9.38 8.70
CA ASP A 124 0.65 -8.38 7.84
C ASP A 124 1.53 -9.06 6.77
N GLN A 125 1.43 -8.56 5.55
CA GLN A 125 2.21 -9.00 4.41
C GLN A 125 3.30 -7.97 4.14
N THR A 126 4.55 -8.39 4.23
CA THR A 126 5.72 -7.52 4.04
C THR A 126 6.74 -8.21 3.13
N ASP A 127 7.34 -7.46 2.23
CA ASP A 127 8.41 -7.93 1.34
C ASP A 127 9.13 -6.71 0.79
N ILE A 128 10.41 -6.57 1.10
CA ILE A 128 11.18 -5.39 0.70
C ILE A 128 11.35 -5.28 -0.83
N ASP A 129 11.44 -6.40 -1.52
CA ASP A 129 11.65 -6.40 -2.97
C ASP A 129 10.42 -5.87 -3.72
N CYS A 130 9.21 -6.24 -3.24
CA CYS A 130 7.96 -5.81 -3.86
C CYS A 130 7.45 -4.47 -3.28
N TYR A 131 7.42 -4.31 -1.96
CA TYR A 131 6.84 -3.13 -1.32
C TYR A 131 7.82 -1.97 -1.16
N GLY A 132 9.13 -2.24 -1.22
CA GLY A 132 10.17 -1.22 -1.06
C GLY A 132 10.30 -0.70 0.37
N GLU A 133 10.92 0.48 0.50
CA GLU A 133 11.32 1.07 1.79
C GLU A 133 10.22 1.87 2.49
N GLY A 134 9.04 1.93 1.91
CA GLY A 134 7.91 2.76 2.37
C GLY A 134 7.35 3.61 1.24
N VAL A 135 6.54 4.59 1.58
CA VAL A 135 5.86 5.48 0.63
C VAL A 135 6.53 6.84 0.60
N GLY A 136 6.91 7.30 -0.59
CA GLY A 136 7.54 8.58 -0.84
C GLY A 136 6.75 9.47 -1.79
N ILE A 137 7.13 10.74 -1.82
CA ILE A 137 6.62 11.70 -2.80
C ILE A 137 7.54 11.62 -4.03
N ALA A 138 6.94 11.28 -5.17
CA ALA A 138 7.69 11.11 -6.41
C ALA A 138 7.86 12.45 -7.15
N VAL A 139 9.06 12.71 -7.65
CA VAL A 139 9.42 13.83 -8.51
C VAL A 139 10.11 13.31 -9.77
N ARG A 140 10.27 14.15 -10.79
CA ARG A 140 11.08 13.79 -11.96
C ARG A 140 12.55 13.63 -11.58
N GLN A 141 13.26 12.78 -12.29
CA GLN A 141 14.72 12.75 -12.22
C GLN A 141 15.29 14.12 -12.60
N ASN A 142 16.43 14.48 -12.02
CA ASN A 142 17.12 15.77 -12.15
C ASN A 142 16.34 16.97 -11.58
N GLU A 143 15.43 16.71 -10.62
CA GLU A 143 14.77 17.75 -9.81
C GLU A 143 15.14 17.60 -8.33
N GLU A 144 16.46 17.44 -8.05
CA GLU A 144 16.99 17.21 -6.71
C GLU A 144 16.60 18.32 -5.74
N THR A 145 16.57 19.58 -6.20
CA THR A 145 16.18 20.72 -5.36
C THR A 145 14.76 20.56 -4.82
N LEU A 146 13.82 20.11 -5.65
CA LEU A 146 12.43 19.87 -5.22
C LEU A 146 12.35 18.66 -4.31
N ARG A 147 13.00 17.56 -4.67
CA ARG A 147 13.08 16.33 -3.87
C ARG A 147 13.62 16.63 -2.46
N ASP A 148 14.73 17.35 -2.39
CA ASP A 148 15.41 17.62 -1.12
C ASP A 148 14.63 18.61 -0.26
N ALA A 149 13.96 19.60 -0.87
CA ALA A 149 13.05 20.48 -0.15
C ALA A 149 11.86 19.73 0.46
N ILE A 150 11.27 18.80 -0.29
CA ILE A 150 10.18 17.93 0.21
C ILE A 150 10.68 17.04 1.35
N SER A 151 11.85 16.41 1.20
CA SER A 151 12.46 15.57 2.23
C SER A 151 12.75 16.36 3.51
N ALA A 152 13.31 17.54 3.38
CA ALA A 152 13.54 18.44 4.52
C ALA A 152 12.23 18.85 5.21
N ALA A 153 11.16 19.09 4.46
CA ALA A 153 9.86 19.42 5.03
C ALA A 153 9.27 18.22 5.80
N ILE A 154 9.38 16.98 5.28
CA ILE A 154 8.96 15.76 5.98
C ILE A 154 9.72 15.63 7.30
N THR A 155 11.03 15.79 7.28
CA THR A 155 11.88 15.76 8.49
C THR A 155 11.44 16.82 9.49
N ALA A 156 11.27 18.06 9.06
CA ALA A 156 10.88 19.18 9.93
C ALA A 156 9.53 18.97 10.61
N ILE A 157 8.50 18.49 9.91
CA ILE A 157 7.19 18.23 10.52
C ILE A 157 7.23 17.04 11.48
N ARG A 158 8.16 16.11 11.33
CA ARG A 158 8.39 15.02 12.27
C ARG A 158 9.08 15.51 13.55
N GLU A 159 10.10 16.35 13.40
CA GLU A 159 10.86 16.88 14.51
C GLU A 159 10.07 17.86 15.37
N ASN A 160 9.23 18.69 14.76
CA ASN A 160 8.41 19.68 15.48
C ASN A 160 7.09 19.13 16.05
N GLY A 161 6.81 17.82 15.85
CA GLY A 161 5.61 17.16 16.35
C GLY A 161 4.34 17.33 15.50
N SER A 162 4.39 18.11 14.41
CA SER A 162 3.22 18.29 13.51
C SER A 162 2.79 16.97 12.87
N TYR A 163 3.75 16.11 12.50
CA TYR A 163 3.46 14.80 11.95
C TYR A 163 2.69 13.93 12.94
N ALA A 164 3.15 13.87 14.20
CA ALA A 164 2.47 13.09 15.25
C ALA A 164 1.06 13.62 15.49
N ALA A 165 0.87 14.93 15.59
CA ALA A 165 -0.45 15.53 15.78
C ALA A 165 -1.43 15.23 14.62
N ILE A 166 -0.93 15.16 13.38
CA ILE A 166 -1.72 14.75 12.23
C ILE A 166 -2.01 13.25 12.30
N ASN A 167 -0.98 12.43 12.55
CA ASN A 167 -1.12 10.99 12.67
C ASN A 167 -2.21 10.61 13.67
N ASP A 168 -2.14 11.12 14.88
CA ASP A 168 -3.05 10.79 15.99
C ASP A 168 -4.51 11.19 15.71
N LYS A 169 -4.72 12.16 14.83
CA LYS A 169 -6.07 12.56 14.40
C LYS A 169 -6.74 11.51 13.50
N TYR A 170 -5.97 10.77 12.72
CA TYR A 170 -6.50 9.89 11.67
C TYR A 170 -6.22 8.41 11.91
N PHE A 171 -5.20 8.08 12.71
CA PHE A 171 -4.72 6.73 12.89
C PHE A 171 -4.48 6.40 14.36
N ALA A 172 -4.84 5.19 14.77
CA ALA A 172 -4.59 4.69 16.13
C ALA A 172 -3.15 4.20 16.34
N ILE A 173 -2.34 4.16 15.27
CA ILE A 173 -0.95 3.70 15.28
C ILE A 173 -0.06 4.73 14.58
N ASP A 174 1.23 4.72 14.89
CA ASP A 174 2.21 5.51 14.13
C ASP A 174 2.47 4.85 12.78
N ILE A 175 1.93 5.48 11.71
CA ILE A 175 2.07 4.97 10.34
C ILE A 175 3.43 5.25 9.71
N TYR A 176 4.29 6.06 10.35
CA TYR A 176 5.65 6.24 9.85
C TYR A 176 6.48 4.96 10.00
N GLY A 177 6.14 4.12 10.96
CA GLY A 177 6.89 2.95 11.38
C GLY A 177 8.03 3.31 12.33
N ALA A 178 8.55 2.32 13.05
CA ALA A 178 9.62 2.53 14.01
C ALA A 178 10.80 3.28 13.35
N ARG A 179 11.33 4.30 14.03
CA ARG A 179 12.64 4.86 13.69
C ARG A 179 13.63 3.71 13.63
N ALA A 180 14.32 3.55 12.51
CA ALA A 180 15.54 2.76 12.53
C ALA A 180 16.39 3.31 13.69
N ALA A 181 16.70 2.46 14.66
CA ALA A 181 17.53 2.87 15.77
C ALA A 181 18.82 3.43 15.16
N SER A 182 19.05 4.73 15.38
CA SER A 182 20.32 5.36 15.03
C SER A 182 21.38 4.71 15.92
N ASN A 183 22.20 3.87 15.33
CA ASN A 183 23.43 3.40 15.93
C ASN A 183 24.45 4.53 16.01
#